data_f6ab27116c411bba3e53dbc516831693
#
_entry.id   f6ab27116c411bba3e53dbc516831693
#
_cell.length_a   1.000
_cell.length_b   1.000
_cell.length_c   1.000
_cell.angle_alpha   90.00
_cell.angle_beta   90.00
_cell.angle_gamma   90.00
#
_symmetry.space_group_name_H-M   'P 1'
#
loop_
_entity.id
_entity.type
_entity.pdbx_description
1 polymer ?
#
loop_
_entity_poly.entity_id
_entity_poly.type
_entity_poly.pdbx_seq_one_letter_code
_entity_poly.pdbx_strand_id
1 'polypeptide(L)'
;MTDKIRSVFGDIAVYKDLRRTNFFTALSLPAFMRDWIIQKFSDAEGNYSIEEISAFVKDFVPGRDEWVSIKNRIVLEGEAVKFLAKLSADINIKTQDITFSIPAFGLTDKETYIDRQTWQKYSRQLSAGREIWGVVELGYRQPEGKSAGKIELVSFTDFCPYTVSAEFYREARKNFSVYEWEDILLGAIDYNASGYRDEEQKLTMLTRLLPFMEKRLNLIELAPKGTGKSYVFGNVSRYGWLSSGGVMTRSKMFYDIQRNMEGLIVGNDFVVLDEVQKYHSVTLTKCARLSKVILSRGISRSATTRALLTLE
;
A
#
# COMPACT_ATOMS: atom_id res chain seq x y z
N MET A 1 29.37 -2.13 8.35
CA MET A 1 27.93 -1.95 8.54
C MET A 1 27.14 -3.07 7.85
N THR A 2 27.26 -3.28 6.56
CA THR A 2 26.52 -4.27 5.78
C THR A 2 26.62 -5.70 6.33
N ASP A 3 27.83 -6.17 6.68
CA ASP A 3 28.02 -7.51 7.24
C ASP A 3 27.36 -7.67 8.61
N LYS A 4 27.40 -6.63 9.43
CA LYS A 4 26.72 -6.59 10.73
C LYS A 4 25.20 -6.66 10.58
N ILE A 5 24.62 -5.92 9.62
CA ILE A 5 23.20 -6.00 9.30
C ILE A 5 22.83 -7.41 8.87
N ARG A 6 23.60 -8.00 7.94
CA ARG A 6 23.36 -9.36 7.46
C ARG A 6 23.47 -10.41 8.56
N SER A 7 24.45 -10.27 9.48
CA SER A 7 24.59 -11.21 10.60
C SER A 7 23.45 -11.14 11.61
N VAL A 8 22.85 -9.97 11.82
CA VAL A 8 21.74 -9.76 12.79
C VAL A 8 20.38 -10.06 12.20
N PHE A 9 20.12 -9.62 10.95
CA PHE A 9 18.83 -9.74 10.32
C PHE A 9 18.67 -10.96 9.41
N GLY A 10 19.78 -11.63 9.05
CA GLY A 10 19.75 -12.81 8.19
C GLY A 10 19.00 -12.56 6.88
N ASP A 11 18.08 -13.46 6.56
CA ASP A 11 17.33 -13.45 5.29
C ASP A 11 16.37 -12.27 5.12
N ILE A 12 16.07 -11.51 6.18
CA ILE A 12 15.25 -10.29 6.03
C ILE A 12 16.09 -9.06 5.68
N ALA A 13 17.42 -9.17 5.61
CA ALA A 13 18.31 -8.12 5.13
C ALA A 13 18.39 -8.15 3.61
N VAL A 14 17.93 -7.08 2.95
CA VAL A 14 17.96 -6.95 1.49
C VAL A 14 19.08 -6.01 1.07
N TYR A 15 19.95 -6.48 0.17
CA TYR A 15 20.98 -5.63 -0.44
C TYR A 15 20.40 -4.81 -1.59
N LYS A 16 20.40 -3.49 -1.44
CA LYS A 16 19.87 -2.56 -2.45
C LYS A 16 21.03 -1.93 -3.24
N ASP A 17 21.23 -2.35 -4.50
CA ASP A 17 22.18 -1.70 -5.40
C ASP A 17 21.58 -0.41 -5.96
N LEU A 18 22.05 0.72 -5.47
CA LEU A 18 21.58 2.05 -5.88
C LEU A 18 21.79 2.31 -7.40
N ARG A 19 22.73 1.62 -8.05
CA ARG A 19 22.97 1.77 -9.50
C ARG A 19 21.87 1.14 -10.34
N ARG A 20 21.10 0.20 -9.78
CA ARG A 20 19.99 -0.51 -10.44
C ARG A 20 18.61 0.03 -10.05
N THR A 21 18.55 1.11 -9.29
CA THR A 21 17.30 1.71 -8.78
C THR A 21 16.33 2.11 -9.91
N ASN A 22 16.86 2.59 -11.04
CA ASN A 22 16.04 3.00 -12.19
C ASN A 22 15.16 1.87 -12.73
N PHE A 23 15.68 0.65 -12.78
CA PHE A 23 14.92 -0.53 -13.22
C PHE A 23 13.69 -0.75 -12.32
N PHE A 24 13.89 -0.81 -11.02
CA PHE A 24 12.77 -1.03 -10.08
C PHE A 24 11.78 0.13 -10.02
N THR A 25 12.23 1.36 -10.25
CA THR A 25 11.34 2.52 -10.34
C THR A 25 10.43 2.41 -11.56
N ALA A 26 10.95 1.92 -12.69
CA ALA A 26 10.17 1.71 -13.91
C ALA A 26 9.06 0.65 -13.72
N LEU A 27 9.24 -0.32 -12.83
CA LEU A 27 8.23 -1.33 -12.53
C LEU A 27 7.04 -0.81 -11.72
N SER A 28 7.09 0.42 -11.19
CA SER A 28 6.03 1.05 -10.39
C SER A 28 5.52 0.20 -9.21
N LEU A 29 6.40 -0.63 -8.63
CA LEU A 29 6.08 -1.53 -7.53
C LEU A 29 6.32 -0.85 -6.16
N PRO A 30 5.49 -1.13 -5.15
CA PRO A 30 5.76 -0.71 -3.77
C PRO A 30 7.10 -1.24 -3.25
N ALA A 31 7.74 -0.51 -2.32
CA ALA A 31 9.06 -0.84 -1.79
C ALA A 31 9.11 -2.26 -1.20
N PHE A 32 8.12 -2.65 -0.39
CA PHE A 32 8.06 -3.99 0.22
C PHE A 32 8.01 -5.13 -0.80
N MET A 33 7.40 -4.89 -1.97
CA MET A 33 7.32 -5.86 -3.05
C MET A 33 8.64 -5.95 -3.83
N ARG A 34 9.27 -4.80 -4.07
CA ARG A 34 10.59 -4.75 -4.69
C ARG A 34 11.64 -5.47 -3.83
N ASP A 35 11.63 -5.22 -2.53
CA ASP A 35 12.54 -5.86 -1.58
C ASP A 35 12.35 -7.38 -1.58
N TRP A 36 11.10 -7.86 -1.58
CA TRP A 36 10.79 -9.28 -1.70
C TRP A 36 11.27 -9.88 -3.03
N ILE A 37 11.10 -9.19 -4.15
CA ILE A 37 11.59 -9.66 -5.45
C ILE A 37 13.12 -9.74 -5.45
N ILE A 38 13.81 -8.69 -4.99
CA ILE A 38 15.27 -8.69 -4.89
C ILE A 38 15.73 -9.89 -4.06
N GLN A 39 15.16 -10.09 -2.88
CA GLN A 39 15.52 -11.21 -2.02
C GLN A 39 15.26 -12.57 -2.70
N LYS A 40 14.13 -12.73 -3.38
CA LYS A 40 13.75 -13.97 -4.05
C LYS A 40 14.71 -14.38 -5.18
N PHE A 41 15.25 -13.41 -5.89
CA PHE A 41 16.10 -13.62 -7.08
C PHE A 41 17.58 -13.38 -6.84
N SER A 42 17.97 -12.95 -5.63
CA SER A 42 19.39 -12.75 -5.29
C SER A 42 20.05 -14.07 -4.93
N ASP A 43 21.30 -14.23 -5.40
CA ASP A 43 22.22 -15.27 -4.93
C ASP A 43 22.79 -14.95 -3.53
N ALA A 44 23.68 -15.81 -3.03
CA ALA A 44 24.33 -15.63 -1.73
C ALA A 44 25.19 -14.34 -1.65
N GLU A 45 25.68 -13.88 -2.79
CA GLU A 45 26.50 -12.68 -2.94
C GLU A 45 25.64 -11.41 -3.13
N GLY A 46 24.31 -11.56 -3.33
CA GLY A 46 23.36 -10.46 -3.54
C GLY A 46 23.24 -10.01 -5.01
N ASN A 47 23.75 -10.81 -5.97
CA ASN A 47 23.56 -10.54 -7.39
C ASN A 47 22.23 -11.12 -7.87
N TYR A 48 21.62 -10.48 -8.87
CA TYR A 48 20.38 -10.93 -9.50
C TYR A 48 20.32 -10.57 -10.97
N SER A 49 19.57 -11.35 -11.76
CA SER A 49 19.31 -11.09 -13.18
C SER A 49 18.11 -10.17 -13.34
N ILE A 50 18.31 -9.06 -14.07
CA ILE A 50 17.25 -8.13 -14.42
C ILE A 50 16.25 -8.79 -15.38
N GLU A 51 16.73 -9.65 -16.27
CA GLU A 51 15.94 -10.36 -17.26
C GLU A 51 14.97 -11.34 -16.58
N GLU A 52 15.46 -12.12 -15.60
CA GLU A 52 14.62 -13.05 -14.84
C GLU A 52 13.57 -12.32 -14.02
N ILE A 53 13.96 -11.23 -13.36
CA ILE A 53 13.00 -10.39 -12.60
C ILE A 53 11.97 -9.78 -13.54
N SER A 54 12.37 -9.28 -14.70
CA SER A 54 11.43 -8.68 -15.67
C SER A 54 10.40 -9.69 -16.16
N ALA A 55 10.83 -10.91 -16.50
CA ALA A 55 9.95 -11.99 -16.90
C ALA A 55 8.98 -12.36 -15.78
N PHE A 56 9.48 -12.55 -14.57
CA PHE A 56 8.66 -12.85 -13.40
C PHE A 56 7.62 -11.77 -13.10
N VAL A 57 8.02 -10.49 -13.12
CA VAL A 57 7.11 -9.38 -12.84
C VAL A 57 6.01 -9.32 -13.90
N LYS A 58 6.34 -9.50 -15.17
CA LYS A 58 5.37 -9.49 -16.26
C LYS A 58 4.29 -10.56 -16.10
N ASP A 59 4.67 -11.75 -15.64
CA ASP A 59 3.73 -12.86 -15.47
C ASP A 59 2.98 -12.80 -14.12
N PHE A 60 3.68 -12.37 -13.05
CA PHE A 60 3.16 -12.42 -11.71
C PHE A 60 2.49 -11.13 -11.24
N VAL A 61 2.90 -9.97 -11.77
CA VAL A 61 2.31 -8.64 -11.47
C VAL A 61 1.96 -7.94 -12.79
N PRO A 62 1.00 -8.48 -13.54
CA PRO A 62 0.67 -7.94 -14.85
C PRO A 62 0.18 -6.49 -14.75
N GLY A 63 0.58 -5.69 -15.71
CA GLY A 63 0.14 -4.32 -15.87
C GLY A 63 -1.14 -4.20 -16.72
N ARG A 64 -1.49 -2.97 -17.04
CA ARG A 64 -2.69 -2.68 -17.83
C ARG A 64 -2.63 -3.26 -19.24
N ASP A 65 -1.46 -3.32 -19.82
CA ASP A 65 -1.28 -3.78 -21.21
C ASP A 65 -1.48 -5.29 -21.33
N GLU A 66 -1.15 -6.06 -20.29
CA GLU A 66 -1.35 -7.51 -20.22
C GLU A 66 -2.82 -7.89 -19.96
N TRP A 67 -3.64 -6.95 -19.48
CA TRP A 67 -5.02 -7.23 -19.09
C TRP A 67 -5.88 -7.77 -20.25
N VAL A 68 -5.67 -7.31 -21.46
CA VAL A 68 -6.42 -7.79 -22.64
C VAL A 68 -6.17 -9.28 -22.86
N SER A 69 -4.92 -9.72 -22.78
CA SER A 69 -4.54 -11.13 -22.91
C SER A 69 -5.12 -11.97 -21.78
N ILE A 70 -5.02 -11.50 -20.53
CA ILE A 70 -5.57 -12.17 -19.35
C ILE A 70 -7.10 -12.32 -19.48
N LYS A 71 -7.78 -11.25 -19.90
CA LYS A 71 -9.23 -11.28 -20.09
C LYS A 71 -9.65 -12.27 -21.15
N ASN A 72 -8.91 -12.40 -22.26
CA ASN A 72 -9.20 -13.40 -23.28
C ASN A 72 -9.11 -14.82 -22.73
N ARG A 73 -8.04 -15.14 -22.01
CA ARG A 73 -7.87 -16.46 -21.37
C ARG A 73 -9.02 -16.77 -20.40
N ILE A 74 -9.42 -15.79 -19.60
CA ILE A 74 -10.49 -15.96 -18.61
C ILE A 74 -11.85 -16.12 -19.33
N VAL A 75 -12.20 -15.23 -20.27
CA VAL A 75 -13.56 -15.12 -20.81
C VAL A 75 -13.79 -16.05 -22.00
N LEU A 76 -12.81 -16.17 -22.91
CA LEU A 76 -12.97 -16.95 -24.14
C LEU A 76 -12.42 -18.37 -24.01
N GLU A 77 -11.34 -18.58 -23.26
CA GLU A 77 -10.71 -19.89 -23.12
C GLU A 77 -11.19 -20.60 -21.83
N GLY A 78 -11.87 -19.87 -20.92
CA GLY A 78 -12.42 -20.43 -19.68
C GLY A 78 -11.36 -20.80 -18.64
N GLU A 79 -10.16 -20.24 -18.76
CA GLU A 79 -9.07 -20.48 -17.81
C GLU A 79 -9.25 -19.68 -16.52
N ALA A 80 -8.89 -20.30 -15.39
CA ALA A 80 -8.65 -19.57 -14.16
C ALA A 80 -7.21 -19.05 -14.16
N VAL A 81 -7.04 -17.72 -14.08
CA VAL A 81 -5.72 -17.08 -14.16
C VAL A 81 -5.31 -16.53 -12.79
N LYS A 82 -4.09 -16.84 -12.37
CA LYS A 82 -3.55 -16.47 -11.06
C LYS A 82 -2.41 -15.48 -11.18
N PHE A 83 -2.52 -14.35 -10.45
CA PHE A 83 -1.50 -13.29 -10.45
C PHE A 83 -1.63 -12.42 -9.20
N LEU A 84 -0.64 -11.58 -8.96
CA LEU A 84 -0.63 -10.60 -7.87
C LEU A 84 -1.26 -9.29 -8.34
N ALA A 85 -2.27 -8.81 -7.62
CA ALA A 85 -2.91 -7.54 -7.91
C ALA A 85 -3.32 -6.80 -6.64
N LYS A 86 -3.54 -5.50 -6.80
CA LYS A 86 -4.16 -4.64 -5.79
C LYS A 86 -5.65 -4.57 -6.08
N LEU A 87 -6.47 -4.99 -5.14
CA LEU A 87 -7.92 -4.98 -5.29
C LEU A 87 -8.63 -4.37 -4.09
N SER A 88 -9.86 -3.93 -4.31
CA SER A 88 -10.82 -3.58 -3.25
C SER A 88 -12.13 -4.32 -3.47
N ALA A 89 -12.75 -4.82 -2.39
CA ALA A 89 -14.06 -5.43 -2.44
C ALA A 89 -15.14 -4.51 -1.87
N ASP A 90 -16.34 -4.62 -2.40
CA ASP A 90 -17.51 -3.86 -1.97
C ASP A 90 -18.77 -4.74 -1.95
N ILE A 91 -19.72 -4.39 -1.09
CA ILE A 91 -21.02 -5.08 -0.98
C ILE A 91 -22.12 -4.10 -1.35
N ASN A 92 -22.84 -4.38 -2.41
CA ASN A 92 -24.03 -3.63 -2.78
C ASN A 92 -25.20 -3.99 -1.84
N ILE A 93 -25.59 -3.06 -0.97
CA ILE A 93 -26.64 -3.28 0.02
C ILE A 93 -28.01 -3.55 -0.61
N LYS A 94 -28.29 -2.99 -1.80
CA LYS A 94 -29.58 -3.13 -2.46
C LYS A 94 -29.75 -4.48 -3.14
N THR A 95 -28.71 -4.94 -3.84
CA THR A 95 -28.73 -6.20 -4.60
C THR A 95 -28.12 -7.37 -3.82
N GLN A 96 -27.42 -7.10 -2.72
CA GLN A 96 -26.63 -8.04 -1.95
C GLN A 96 -25.51 -8.71 -2.76
N ASP A 97 -25.16 -8.11 -3.90
CA ASP A 97 -24.03 -8.56 -4.71
C ASP A 97 -22.72 -8.16 -4.01
N ILE A 98 -21.77 -9.06 -4.04
CA ILE A 98 -20.41 -8.81 -3.58
C ILE A 98 -19.54 -8.68 -4.84
N THR A 99 -18.85 -7.58 -4.95
CA THR A 99 -18.06 -7.22 -6.13
C THR A 99 -16.65 -6.80 -5.72
N PHE A 100 -15.77 -6.67 -6.69
CA PHE A 100 -14.42 -6.14 -6.46
C PHE A 100 -13.99 -5.25 -7.62
N SER A 101 -12.94 -4.49 -7.41
CA SER A 101 -12.29 -3.69 -8.44
C SER A 101 -10.79 -3.90 -8.42
N ILE A 102 -10.16 -3.85 -9.60
CA ILE A 102 -8.70 -3.85 -9.77
C ILE A 102 -8.33 -2.61 -10.58
N PRO A 103 -7.94 -1.51 -9.89
CA PRO A 103 -7.70 -0.22 -10.54
C PRO A 103 -6.63 -0.27 -11.62
N ALA A 104 -5.58 -1.09 -11.45
CA ALA A 104 -4.51 -1.26 -12.42
C ALA A 104 -5.02 -1.68 -13.81
N PHE A 105 -6.11 -2.46 -13.87
CA PHE A 105 -6.71 -2.93 -15.11
C PHE A 105 -7.90 -2.08 -15.58
N GLY A 106 -8.35 -1.13 -14.76
CA GLY A 106 -9.62 -0.44 -14.97
C GLY A 106 -10.84 -1.35 -14.79
N LEU A 107 -10.65 -2.51 -14.13
CA LEU A 107 -11.73 -3.45 -13.83
C LEU A 107 -12.58 -2.91 -12.69
N THR A 108 -13.86 -2.71 -12.94
CA THR A 108 -14.80 -2.06 -12.02
C THR A 108 -15.75 -3.06 -11.36
N ASP A 109 -16.38 -2.65 -10.27
CA ASP A 109 -17.43 -3.38 -9.55
C ASP A 109 -18.61 -3.87 -10.43
N LYS A 110 -18.84 -3.21 -11.56
CA LYS A 110 -19.92 -3.60 -12.50
C LYS A 110 -19.63 -4.89 -13.26
N GLU A 111 -18.36 -5.18 -13.49
CA GLU A 111 -17.87 -6.28 -14.31
C GLU A 111 -17.45 -7.50 -13.47
N THR A 112 -17.52 -7.38 -12.15
CA THR A 112 -16.96 -8.37 -11.23
C THR A 112 -17.99 -9.00 -10.31
N TYR A 113 -17.61 -10.12 -9.70
CA TYR A 113 -18.43 -10.86 -8.77
C TYR A 113 -17.59 -11.67 -7.78
N ILE A 114 -18.06 -11.76 -6.56
CA ILE A 114 -17.53 -12.70 -5.54
C ILE A 114 -18.72 -13.52 -5.04
N ASP A 115 -18.61 -14.84 -5.13
CA ASP A 115 -19.65 -15.71 -4.59
C ASP A 115 -19.66 -15.70 -3.05
N ARG A 116 -20.78 -16.11 -2.45
CA ARG A 116 -20.94 -16.06 -0.99
C ARG A 116 -19.99 -16.99 -0.23
N GLN A 117 -19.60 -18.12 -0.80
CA GLN A 117 -18.70 -19.07 -0.15
C GLN A 117 -17.27 -18.49 -0.16
N THR A 118 -16.83 -17.98 -1.30
CA THR A 118 -15.55 -17.28 -1.47
C THR A 118 -15.49 -16.07 -0.53
N TRP A 119 -16.57 -15.28 -0.44
CA TRP A 119 -16.65 -14.17 0.51
C TRP A 119 -16.51 -14.64 1.96
N GLN A 120 -17.25 -15.66 2.39
CA GLN A 120 -17.15 -16.17 3.76
C GLN A 120 -15.73 -16.61 4.11
N LYS A 121 -15.03 -17.21 3.17
CA LYS A 121 -13.66 -17.68 3.35
C LYS A 121 -12.65 -16.53 3.51
N TYR A 122 -12.83 -15.47 2.74
CA TYR A 122 -11.84 -14.39 2.65
C TYR A 122 -12.31 -13.04 3.22
N SER A 123 -13.52 -12.97 3.79
CA SER A 123 -14.14 -11.72 4.26
C SER A 123 -13.28 -10.93 5.24
N ARG A 124 -12.58 -11.60 6.15
CA ARG A 124 -11.67 -10.92 7.11
C ARG A 124 -10.57 -10.13 6.42
N GLN A 125 -10.10 -10.59 5.28
CA GLN A 125 -9.05 -9.95 4.50
C GLN A 125 -9.63 -8.90 3.56
N LEU A 126 -10.77 -9.21 2.91
CA LEU A 126 -11.38 -8.39 1.88
C LEU A 126 -12.27 -7.26 2.41
N SER A 127 -12.87 -7.41 3.61
CA SER A 127 -13.83 -6.45 4.17
C SER A 127 -13.20 -5.19 4.77
N ALA A 128 -11.90 -5.01 4.64
CA ALA A 128 -11.21 -3.85 5.21
C ALA A 128 -11.59 -2.51 4.57
N GLY A 129 -12.47 -2.50 3.55
CA GLY A 129 -12.93 -1.27 2.85
C GLY A 129 -11.81 -0.50 2.15
N ARG A 130 -10.66 -1.13 1.95
CA ARG A 130 -9.44 -0.55 1.39
C ARG A 130 -8.89 -1.41 0.28
N GLU A 131 -8.01 -0.82 -0.52
CA GLU A 131 -7.23 -1.56 -1.50
C GLU A 131 -6.18 -2.43 -0.80
N ILE A 132 -6.16 -3.72 -1.12
CA ILE A 132 -5.22 -4.69 -0.58
C ILE A 132 -4.47 -5.41 -1.69
N TRP A 133 -3.20 -5.71 -1.45
CA TRP A 133 -2.40 -6.54 -2.33
C TRP A 133 -2.62 -8.02 -1.99
N GLY A 134 -2.93 -8.81 -3.01
CA GLY A 134 -3.08 -10.25 -2.84
C GLY A 134 -2.87 -11.01 -4.14
N VAL A 135 -2.51 -12.27 -4.00
CA VAL A 135 -2.54 -13.20 -5.12
C VAL A 135 -4.00 -13.56 -5.36
N VAL A 136 -4.52 -13.14 -6.50
CA VAL A 136 -5.89 -13.39 -6.94
C VAL A 136 -5.89 -14.51 -7.96
N GLU A 137 -6.93 -15.29 -7.95
CA GLU A 137 -7.27 -16.21 -9.02
C GLU A 137 -8.61 -15.78 -9.58
N LEU A 138 -8.63 -15.40 -10.83
CA LEU A 138 -9.83 -14.90 -11.51
C LEU A 138 -10.32 -15.93 -12.51
N GLY A 139 -11.62 -16.15 -12.50
CA GLY A 139 -12.35 -16.97 -13.45
C GLY A 139 -13.47 -16.20 -14.13
N TYR A 140 -14.26 -16.88 -14.96
CA TYR A 140 -15.40 -16.30 -15.63
C TYR A 140 -16.70 -17.02 -15.23
N ARG A 141 -17.65 -16.24 -14.71
CA ARG A 141 -19.01 -16.68 -14.48
C ARG A 141 -19.81 -16.43 -15.74
N GLN A 142 -20.32 -17.49 -16.32
CA GLN A 142 -21.17 -17.44 -17.51
C GLN A 142 -22.46 -16.63 -17.27
N PRO A 143 -23.00 -15.97 -18.32
CA PRO A 143 -24.31 -15.37 -18.24
C PRO A 143 -25.39 -16.38 -17.85
N GLU A 144 -26.26 -16.02 -16.91
CA GLU A 144 -27.34 -16.88 -16.47
C GLU A 144 -28.66 -16.10 -16.45
N GLY A 145 -29.63 -16.51 -17.25
CA GLY A 145 -30.92 -15.84 -17.39
C GLY A 145 -30.76 -14.40 -17.87
N LYS A 146 -31.09 -13.43 -16.99
CA LYS A 146 -30.94 -11.98 -17.25
C LYS A 146 -29.62 -11.42 -16.75
N SER A 147 -28.80 -12.21 -16.07
CA SER A 147 -27.51 -11.77 -15.55
C SER A 147 -26.44 -11.81 -16.61
N ALA A 148 -25.72 -10.71 -16.79
CA ALA A 148 -24.55 -10.67 -17.66
C ALA A 148 -23.40 -11.50 -17.09
N GLY A 149 -22.52 -12.02 -17.96
CA GLY A 149 -21.30 -12.66 -17.53
C GLY A 149 -20.38 -11.71 -16.74
N LYS A 150 -19.66 -12.23 -15.77
CA LYS A 150 -18.80 -11.43 -14.89
C LYS A 150 -17.47 -12.13 -14.63
N ILE A 151 -16.44 -11.34 -14.39
CA ILE A 151 -15.16 -11.85 -13.85
C ILE A 151 -15.38 -12.21 -12.39
N GLU A 152 -15.08 -13.44 -12.03
CA GLU A 152 -15.29 -14.00 -10.70
C GLU A 152 -13.97 -14.14 -9.94
N LEU A 153 -13.97 -13.75 -8.66
CA LEU A 153 -12.86 -14.05 -7.76
C LEU A 153 -12.99 -15.49 -7.25
N VAL A 154 -12.14 -16.37 -7.74
CA VAL A 154 -12.11 -17.80 -7.38
C VAL A 154 -11.36 -18.01 -6.07
N SER A 155 -10.19 -17.40 -5.93
CA SER A 155 -9.40 -17.47 -4.71
C SER A 155 -8.64 -16.18 -4.43
N PHE A 156 -8.32 -15.96 -3.16
CA PHE A 156 -7.54 -14.84 -2.68
C PHE A 156 -6.54 -15.27 -1.62
N THR A 157 -5.31 -14.78 -1.72
CA THR A 157 -4.29 -14.94 -0.68
C THR A 157 -3.66 -13.58 -0.41
N ASP A 158 -3.76 -13.08 0.81
CA ASP A 158 -3.15 -11.81 1.20
C ASP A 158 -1.63 -11.87 0.93
N PHE A 159 -1.12 -10.86 0.24
CA PHE A 159 0.31 -10.77 -0.04
C PHE A 159 1.04 -10.20 1.17
N CYS A 160 1.56 -11.10 1.98
CA CYS A 160 2.37 -10.79 3.15
C CYS A 160 3.69 -11.55 3.05
N PRO A 161 4.68 -11.00 2.29
CA PRO A 161 5.93 -11.71 1.98
C PRO A 161 6.80 -11.93 3.21
N TYR A 162 6.61 -11.14 4.27
CA TYR A 162 7.40 -11.23 5.49
C TYR A 162 6.52 -11.37 6.72
N THR A 163 6.91 -12.27 7.61
CA THR A 163 6.36 -12.35 8.96
C THR A 163 7.31 -11.60 9.91
N VAL A 164 6.83 -10.53 10.53
CA VAL A 164 7.64 -9.72 11.44
C VAL A 164 7.32 -10.06 12.88
N SER A 165 8.32 -10.50 13.63
CA SER A 165 8.25 -10.62 15.08
C SER A 165 8.73 -9.33 15.74
N ALA A 166 7.87 -8.69 16.53
CA ALA A 166 8.24 -7.49 17.29
C ALA A 166 9.35 -7.79 18.33
N GLU A 167 9.39 -9.02 18.83
CA GLU A 167 10.43 -9.46 19.78
C GLU A 167 11.78 -9.58 19.08
N PHE A 168 11.82 -10.26 17.93
CA PHE A 168 13.02 -10.33 17.11
C PHE A 168 13.56 -8.92 16.79
N TYR A 169 12.68 -8.00 16.41
CA TYR A 169 13.07 -6.63 16.06
C TYR A 169 13.67 -5.87 17.26
N ARG A 170 13.12 -6.04 18.47
CA ARG A 170 13.67 -5.45 19.70
C ARG A 170 15.03 -6.01 20.04
N GLU A 171 15.24 -7.31 19.89
CA GLU A 171 16.54 -7.94 20.12
C GLU A 171 17.57 -7.51 19.07
N ALA A 172 17.19 -7.50 17.78
CA ALA A 172 18.03 -7.02 16.70
C ALA A 172 18.50 -5.57 16.95
N ARG A 173 17.60 -4.68 17.42
CA ARG A 173 17.90 -3.29 17.74
C ARG A 173 19.02 -3.13 18.75
N LYS A 174 19.16 -4.02 19.72
CA LYS A 174 20.19 -3.95 20.78
C LYS A 174 21.62 -4.09 20.25
N ASN A 175 21.78 -4.66 19.06
CA ASN A 175 23.09 -4.84 18.44
C ASN A 175 23.64 -3.59 17.79
N PHE A 176 22.85 -2.52 17.68
CA PHE A 176 23.22 -1.31 16.96
C PHE A 176 23.20 -0.08 17.85
N SER A 177 24.16 0.83 17.63
CA SER A 177 24.10 2.17 18.20
C SER A 177 22.92 2.96 17.65
N VAL A 178 22.61 4.12 18.22
CA VAL A 178 21.52 4.99 17.72
C VAL A 178 21.82 5.43 16.30
N TYR A 179 23.02 5.87 16.01
CA TYR A 179 23.45 6.34 14.68
C TYR A 179 23.39 5.24 13.62
N GLU A 180 23.88 4.04 13.95
CA GLU A 180 23.75 2.89 13.04
C GLU A 180 22.29 2.54 12.76
N TRP A 181 21.43 2.71 13.78
CA TRP A 181 20.00 2.41 13.64
C TRP A 181 19.28 3.44 12.76
N GLU A 182 19.64 4.71 12.86
CA GLU A 182 19.16 5.78 11.99
C GLU A 182 19.52 5.48 10.52
N ASP A 183 20.74 5.06 10.26
CA ASP A 183 21.19 4.67 8.93
C ASP A 183 20.42 3.44 8.39
N ILE A 184 20.13 2.46 9.25
CA ILE A 184 19.31 1.29 8.91
C ILE A 184 17.88 1.72 8.56
N LEU A 185 17.27 2.60 9.35
CA LEU A 185 15.93 3.09 9.10
C LEU A 185 15.83 3.90 7.79
N LEU A 186 16.82 4.75 7.52
CA LEU A 186 16.90 5.47 6.23
C LEU A 186 17.04 4.50 5.07
N GLY A 187 17.91 3.50 5.18
CA GLY A 187 18.06 2.46 4.16
C GLY A 187 16.78 1.65 3.94
N ALA A 188 16.03 1.36 5.01
CA ALA A 188 14.77 0.62 4.92
C ALA A 188 13.69 1.36 4.12
N ILE A 189 13.71 2.69 4.13
CA ILE A 189 12.81 3.54 3.33
C ILE A 189 13.44 4.04 2.03
N ASP A 190 14.46 3.35 1.53
CA ASP A 190 15.16 3.62 0.27
C ASP A 190 15.92 4.96 0.22
N TYR A 191 16.33 5.50 1.36
CA TYR A 191 17.19 6.67 1.43
C TYR A 191 18.65 6.29 1.68
N ASN A 192 19.55 7.01 1.02
CA ASN A 192 20.98 6.84 1.25
C ASN A 192 21.42 7.69 2.43
N ALA A 193 21.72 7.04 3.57
CA ALA A 193 22.17 7.73 4.79
C ALA A 193 23.43 8.58 4.59
N SER A 194 24.34 8.17 3.69
CA SER A 194 25.56 8.94 3.39
C SER A 194 25.33 10.20 2.57
N GLY A 195 24.13 10.38 2.01
CA GLY A 195 23.75 11.58 1.26
C GLY A 195 23.36 12.77 2.13
N TYR A 196 23.20 12.57 3.44
CA TYR A 196 22.85 13.65 4.38
C TYR A 196 24.09 14.36 4.92
N ARG A 197 23.96 15.66 5.10
CA ARG A 197 25.07 16.52 5.53
C ARG A 197 25.42 16.31 7.01
N ASP A 198 24.44 16.08 7.85
CA ASP A 198 24.57 15.97 9.30
C ASP A 198 23.44 15.12 9.90
N GLU A 199 23.56 14.80 11.18
CA GLU A 199 22.59 13.97 11.92
C GLU A 199 21.22 14.69 12.07
N GLU A 200 21.19 16.01 12.18
CA GLU A 200 19.94 16.78 12.27
C GLU A 200 19.10 16.60 11.00
N GLN A 201 19.76 16.60 9.85
CA GLN A 201 19.08 16.36 8.58
C GLN A 201 18.55 14.91 8.47
N LYS A 202 19.31 13.90 8.95
CA LYS A 202 18.84 12.53 9.02
C LYS A 202 17.61 12.39 9.94
N LEU A 203 17.68 12.96 11.14
CA LEU A 203 16.56 12.93 12.09
C LEU A 203 15.33 13.65 11.51
N THR A 204 15.51 14.78 10.83
CA THR A 204 14.41 15.46 10.15
C THR A 204 13.74 14.57 9.13
N MET A 205 14.49 13.81 8.33
CA MET A 205 13.92 12.87 7.39
C MET A 205 13.20 11.70 8.08
N LEU A 206 13.76 11.20 9.19
CA LEU A 206 13.14 10.12 9.96
C LEU A 206 11.84 10.54 10.66
N THR A 207 11.57 11.85 10.85
CA THR A 207 10.27 12.32 11.37
C THR A 207 9.10 11.89 10.50
N ARG A 208 9.33 11.62 9.21
CA ARG A 208 8.32 11.05 8.30
C ARG A 208 7.81 9.68 8.73
N LEU A 209 8.59 8.94 9.53
CA LEU A 209 8.18 7.65 10.06
C LEU A 209 7.27 7.76 11.30
N LEU A 210 7.23 8.90 11.96
CA LEU A 210 6.44 9.08 13.17
C LEU A 210 4.94 8.81 12.97
N PRO A 211 4.29 9.25 11.88
CA PRO A 211 2.87 8.95 11.65
C PRO A 211 2.57 7.45 11.49
N PHE A 212 3.55 6.62 11.15
CA PHE A 212 3.37 5.16 11.10
C PHE A 212 3.41 4.51 12.48
N MET A 213 4.00 5.18 13.47
CA MET A 213 4.26 4.62 14.80
C MET A 213 3.40 5.25 15.89
N GLU A 214 3.21 6.58 15.83
CA GLU A 214 2.56 7.35 16.88
C GLU A 214 1.07 7.56 16.61
N LYS A 215 0.26 7.18 17.58
CA LYS A 215 -1.21 7.37 17.50
C LYS A 215 -1.55 8.84 17.59
N ARG A 216 -2.49 9.29 16.74
CA ARG A 216 -3.03 10.66 16.75
C ARG A 216 -2.00 11.75 16.48
N LEU A 217 -0.85 11.39 15.91
CA LEU A 217 0.12 12.37 15.47
C LEU A 217 -0.32 12.95 14.12
N ASN A 218 -0.42 14.27 14.05
CA ASN A 218 -0.64 14.99 12.80
C ASN A 218 0.65 15.73 12.46
N LEU A 219 1.19 15.47 11.28
CA LEU A 219 2.39 16.11 10.78
C LEU A 219 2.04 16.99 9.57
N ILE A 220 2.59 18.19 9.54
CA ILE A 220 2.56 19.07 8.36
C ILE A 220 4.00 19.21 7.91
N GLU A 221 4.26 18.80 6.68
CA GLU A 221 5.58 18.89 6.09
C GLU A 221 5.62 19.98 5.01
N LEU A 222 6.55 20.92 5.18
CA LEU A 222 6.87 21.97 4.22
C LEU A 222 8.24 21.63 3.62
N ALA A 223 8.29 21.15 2.40
CA ALA A 223 9.53 20.79 1.76
C ALA A 223 9.46 20.98 0.24
N PRO A 224 10.59 21.29 -0.42
CA PRO A 224 10.66 21.42 -1.87
C PRO A 224 10.20 20.18 -2.62
N LYS A 225 9.92 20.36 -3.93
CA LYS A 225 9.65 19.22 -4.83
C LYS A 225 10.87 18.30 -4.92
N GLY A 226 10.61 17.01 -5.14
CA GLY A 226 11.68 16.03 -5.34
C GLY A 226 12.33 15.52 -4.05
N THR A 227 11.85 15.89 -2.86
CA THR A 227 12.39 15.41 -1.58
C THR A 227 11.82 14.04 -1.12
N GLY A 228 11.08 13.34 -1.98
CA GLY A 228 10.56 12.01 -1.69
C GLY A 228 9.35 11.94 -0.75
N LYS A 229 8.65 13.07 -0.49
CA LYS A 229 7.45 13.09 0.39
C LYS A 229 6.43 12.01 0.02
N SER A 230 5.89 12.11 -1.20
CA SER A 230 4.87 11.19 -1.70
C SER A 230 5.38 9.75 -1.80
N TYR A 231 6.69 9.58 -2.03
CA TYR A 231 7.31 8.25 -2.12
C TYR A 231 7.20 7.49 -0.81
N VAL A 232 7.62 8.05 0.32
CA VAL A 232 7.59 7.39 1.62
C VAL A 232 6.17 6.97 1.97
N PHE A 233 5.22 7.90 1.88
CA PHE A 233 3.84 7.65 2.30
C PHE A 233 3.04 6.77 1.33
N GLY A 234 3.41 6.72 0.06
CA GLY A 234 2.75 5.88 -0.93
C GLY A 234 3.31 4.46 -1.03
N ASN A 235 4.58 4.24 -0.64
CA ASN A 235 5.28 3.00 -0.93
C ASN A 235 5.76 2.21 0.29
N VAL A 236 5.98 2.85 1.45
CA VAL A 236 6.57 2.18 2.61
C VAL A 236 5.54 1.34 3.37
N SER A 237 4.28 1.75 3.42
CA SER A 237 3.24 1.03 4.14
C SER A 237 2.02 0.75 3.29
N ARG A 238 1.51 -0.48 3.37
CA ARG A 238 0.26 -0.88 2.73
C ARG A 238 -1.00 -0.47 3.50
N TYR A 239 -0.85 0.06 4.72
CA TYR A 239 -1.96 0.37 5.62
C TYR A 239 -2.39 1.84 5.60
N GLY A 240 -1.84 2.63 4.71
CA GLY A 240 -2.16 4.04 4.56
C GLY A 240 -2.83 4.39 3.25
N TRP A 241 -3.35 5.60 3.21
CA TRP A 241 -3.94 6.19 2.01
C TRP A 241 -3.25 7.50 1.67
N LEU A 242 -2.74 7.60 0.45
CA LEU A 242 -2.19 8.83 -0.11
C LEU A 242 -3.19 9.41 -1.13
N SER A 243 -3.59 10.65 -0.93
CA SER A 243 -4.44 11.40 -1.86
C SER A 243 -3.69 12.64 -2.35
N SER A 244 -3.54 12.77 -3.67
CA SER A 244 -2.87 13.92 -4.31
C SER A 244 -3.90 14.80 -5.00
N GLY A 245 -4.25 15.92 -4.37
CA GLY A 245 -5.20 16.90 -4.91
C GLY A 245 -6.64 16.40 -5.02
N GLY A 246 -7.49 17.21 -5.64
CA GLY A 246 -8.90 16.91 -5.93
C GLY A 246 -9.88 17.38 -4.87
N VAL A 247 -11.07 16.79 -4.84
CA VAL A 247 -12.13 17.14 -3.89
C VAL A 247 -12.12 16.17 -2.71
N MET A 248 -11.83 16.68 -1.53
CA MET A 248 -11.92 15.93 -0.28
C MET A 248 -13.13 16.39 0.51
N THR A 249 -14.19 15.60 0.47
CA THR A 249 -15.41 15.87 1.23
C THR A 249 -15.33 15.31 2.64
N ARG A 250 -16.18 15.83 3.52
CA ARG A 250 -16.31 15.31 4.88
C ARG A 250 -16.74 13.84 4.91
N SER A 251 -17.66 13.46 4.03
CA SER A 251 -18.13 12.08 3.89
C SER A 251 -16.97 11.15 3.49
N LYS A 252 -16.19 11.53 2.47
CA LYS A 252 -15.03 10.76 2.03
C LYS A 252 -13.97 10.62 3.13
N MET A 253 -13.81 11.65 3.95
CA MET A 253 -12.77 11.68 5.00
C MET A 253 -13.18 10.84 6.22
N PHE A 254 -14.41 10.99 6.72
CA PHE A 254 -14.81 10.45 8.02
C PHE A 254 -15.89 9.37 7.92
N TYR A 255 -17.05 9.69 7.38
CA TYR A 255 -18.18 8.77 7.28
C TYR A 255 -19.19 9.25 6.24
N ASP A 256 -19.55 8.39 5.31
CA ASP A 256 -20.60 8.63 4.32
C ASP A 256 -21.93 8.08 4.83
N ILE A 257 -22.78 8.99 5.32
CA ILE A 257 -24.09 8.63 5.88
C ILE A 257 -25.00 8.03 4.82
N GLN A 258 -24.92 8.50 3.55
CA GLN A 258 -25.81 8.02 2.50
C GLN A 258 -25.47 6.59 2.08
N ARG A 259 -24.19 6.25 2.08
CA ARG A 259 -23.68 4.92 1.72
C ARG A 259 -23.48 4.01 2.93
N ASN A 260 -23.59 4.55 4.13
CA ASN A 260 -23.28 3.86 5.40
C ASN A 260 -21.86 3.26 5.40
N MET A 261 -20.88 4.04 4.91
CA MET A 261 -19.49 3.61 4.77
C MET A 261 -18.55 4.49 5.59
N GLU A 262 -17.57 3.83 6.19
CA GLU A 262 -16.47 4.51 6.87
C GLU A 262 -15.60 5.26 5.86
N GLY A 263 -15.15 6.46 6.23
CA GLY A 263 -14.27 7.26 5.41
C GLY A 263 -12.79 6.86 5.56
N LEU A 264 -11.94 7.50 4.76
CA LEU A 264 -10.52 7.18 4.66
C LEU A 264 -9.80 7.16 6.03
N ILE A 265 -10.18 8.09 6.93
CA ILE A 265 -9.55 8.21 8.24
C ILE A 265 -9.87 7.02 9.14
N VAL A 266 -11.04 6.42 9.03
CA VAL A 266 -11.44 5.29 9.87
C VAL A 266 -10.87 3.98 9.32
N GLY A 267 -10.84 3.84 8.01
CA GLY A 267 -10.42 2.62 7.32
C GLY A 267 -8.90 2.44 7.14
N ASN A 268 -8.07 3.44 7.50
CA ASN A 268 -6.62 3.38 7.30
C ASN A 268 -5.85 3.77 8.57
N ASP A 269 -4.65 3.23 8.73
CA ASP A 269 -3.78 3.55 9.86
C ASP A 269 -3.29 5.00 9.80
N PHE A 270 -3.11 5.54 8.60
CA PHE A 270 -2.81 6.94 8.34
C PHE A 270 -3.38 7.41 7.00
N VAL A 271 -3.63 8.69 6.89
CA VAL A 271 -4.08 9.33 5.64
C VAL A 271 -3.18 10.52 5.35
N VAL A 272 -2.68 10.58 4.12
CA VAL A 272 -1.83 11.66 3.62
C VAL A 272 -2.61 12.49 2.61
N LEU A 273 -2.66 13.79 2.83
CA LEU A 273 -3.14 14.77 1.87
C LEU A 273 -1.92 15.45 1.25
N ASP A 274 -1.54 14.99 0.07
CA ASP A 274 -0.43 15.55 -0.69
C ASP A 274 -0.93 16.69 -1.59
N GLU A 275 -0.05 17.63 -1.92
CA GLU A 275 -0.37 18.80 -2.76
C GLU A 275 -1.61 19.57 -2.23
N VAL A 276 -1.58 19.93 -0.96
CA VAL A 276 -2.72 20.54 -0.24
C VAL A 276 -3.28 21.78 -0.95
N GLN A 277 -2.45 22.53 -1.68
CA GLN A 277 -2.85 23.68 -2.48
C GLN A 277 -3.81 23.32 -3.64
N LYS A 278 -3.82 22.09 -4.10
CA LYS A 278 -4.74 21.60 -5.15
C LYS A 278 -6.12 21.24 -4.62
N TYR A 279 -6.31 21.23 -3.29
CA TYR A 279 -7.64 21.01 -2.72
C TYR A 279 -8.43 22.31 -2.60
N HIS A 280 -9.71 22.27 -2.87
CA HIS A 280 -10.55 23.45 -2.70
C HIS A 280 -10.58 23.91 -1.23
N SER A 281 -10.26 25.18 -0.98
CA SER A 281 -10.05 25.80 0.34
C SER A 281 -11.17 25.55 1.37
N VAL A 282 -12.41 25.46 0.92
CA VAL A 282 -13.58 25.19 1.78
C VAL A 282 -13.48 23.84 2.48
N THR A 283 -12.91 22.85 1.83
CA THR A 283 -12.79 21.47 2.33
C THR A 283 -11.71 21.36 3.39
N LEU A 284 -10.54 21.95 3.15
CA LEU A 284 -9.40 21.91 4.08
C LEU A 284 -9.67 22.66 5.38
N THR A 285 -10.26 23.84 5.31
CA THR A 285 -10.62 24.62 6.51
C THR A 285 -11.62 23.87 7.39
N LYS A 286 -12.58 23.17 6.78
CA LYS A 286 -13.54 22.34 7.52
C LYS A 286 -12.89 21.09 8.11
N CYS A 287 -12.02 20.40 7.38
CA CYS A 287 -11.29 19.23 7.87
C CYS A 287 -10.31 19.60 9.01
N ALA A 288 -9.58 20.70 8.88
CA ALA A 288 -8.67 21.18 9.92
C ALA A 288 -9.41 21.61 11.21
N ARG A 289 -10.59 22.22 11.08
CA ARG A 289 -11.44 22.55 12.26
C ARG A 289 -11.99 21.30 12.94
N LEU A 290 -12.31 20.25 12.17
CA LEU A 290 -12.81 18.99 12.70
C LEU A 290 -11.71 18.16 13.38
N SER A 291 -10.50 18.16 12.88
CA SER A 291 -9.37 17.51 13.55
C SER A 291 -9.09 18.15 14.91
N LYS A 292 -9.17 19.48 15.02
CA LYS A 292 -9.10 20.19 16.31
C LYS A 292 -10.24 19.84 17.25
N VAL A 293 -11.47 19.68 16.75
CA VAL A 293 -12.66 19.34 17.57
C VAL A 293 -12.60 17.88 18.06
N ILE A 294 -12.12 16.97 17.26
CA ILE A 294 -11.93 15.56 17.65
C ILE A 294 -10.85 15.43 18.72
N LEU A 295 -9.73 16.15 18.60
CA LEU A 295 -8.66 16.18 19.58
C LEU A 295 -9.09 16.80 20.92
N SER A 296 -9.98 17.81 20.90
CA SER A 296 -10.42 18.50 22.12
C SER A 296 -11.53 17.77 22.89
N ARG A 297 -12.32 16.91 22.25
CA ARG A 297 -13.45 16.24 22.90
C ARG A 297 -13.18 14.84 23.44
N GLY A 298 -11.96 14.34 23.39
CA GLY A 298 -11.60 13.08 24.05
C GLY A 298 -12.47 11.89 23.63
N ILE A 299 -12.91 11.80 22.37
CA ILE A 299 -13.70 10.67 21.89
C ILE A 299 -12.79 9.43 21.90
N SER A 300 -12.89 8.73 23.03
CA SER A 300 -12.36 7.39 23.18
C SER A 300 -13.26 6.43 22.43
N ARG A 301 -12.84 5.92 21.32
CA ARG A 301 -13.20 4.58 20.82
C ARG A 301 -12.38 4.29 19.57
N SER A 302 -11.39 3.43 19.71
CA SER A 302 -10.83 2.46 18.75
C SER A 302 -10.56 2.82 17.27
N ALA A 303 -10.75 4.04 16.83
CA ALA A 303 -10.30 4.47 15.51
C ALA A 303 -8.98 5.25 15.67
N THR A 304 -7.87 4.52 15.57
CA THR A 304 -6.54 5.10 15.55
C THR A 304 -6.31 5.68 14.17
N THR A 305 -6.57 6.97 14.01
CA THR A 305 -6.41 7.62 12.71
C THR A 305 -5.33 8.68 12.75
N ARG A 306 -4.47 8.62 11.76
CA ARG A 306 -3.36 9.55 11.55
C ARG A 306 -3.61 10.31 10.25
N ALA A 307 -3.60 11.62 10.29
CA ALA A 307 -3.65 12.44 9.08
C ALA A 307 -2.33 13.18 8.93
N LEU A 308 -1.71 13.06 7.77
CA LEU A 308 -0.53 13.80 7.38
C LEU A 308 -0.91 14.81 6.30
N LEU A 309 -0.56 16.06 6.51
CA LEU A 309 -0.74 17.13 5.55
C LEU A 309 0.64 17.52 5.00
N THR A 310 0.86 17.33 3.71
CA THR A 310 2.04 17.85 3.03
C THR A 310 1.71 19.15 2.29
N LEU A 311 2.49 20.19 2.52
CA LEU A 311 2.43 21.47 1.81
C LEU A 311 3.69 21.61 0.95
N GLU A 312 3.55 22.03 -0.29
CA GLU A 312 4.66 22.39 -1.17
C GLU A 312 5.10 23.86 -0.96
#